data_a2718ddf7dcfb5d6a8429d37c73b3d25
#
_entry.id   a2718ddf7dcfb5d6a8429d37c73b3d25
#
_cell.length_a   1.000
_cell.length_b   1.000
_cell.length_c   1.000
_cell.angle_alpha   90.00
_cell.angle_beta   90.00
_cell.angle_gamma   90.00
#
_symmetry.space_group_name_H-M   'P 1'
#
loop_
_entity.id
_entity.type
_entity.pdbx_description
1 polymer ?
#
loop_
_entity_poly.entity_id
_entity_poly.type
_entity_poly.pdbx_seq_one_letter_code
_entity_poly.pdbx_strand_id
1 'polypeptide(L)'
;EISNKEAKQKIAGQVAQYAKHNQVIGVGSGTTAFLTLIELSKKVKKDGLNLFFIATSHEIAGYINQLGLKQTTLLNAKPDWYFDGADEVDPNNNIIKGRGGAFVREKLVCASSDIRYILVDKSKLVDHLGQKMPLPIEVIPEAVNLVTDQLQNSLGATPNIRPAGGKDGGVITEQGNIIMDIAIKTVIDPKELNSIINNTVGITGSGLFTGFDIKVITD
;
A
#
# COMPACT_ATOMS: atom_id res chain seq x y z
N GLU A 1 1.38 -20.71 0.62
CA GLU A 1 1.87 -20.62 -0.79
C GLU A 1 1.58 -19.24 -1.37
N ILE A 2 2.50 -18.72 -2.21
CA ILE A 2 2.34 -17.44 -2.90
C ILE A 2 1.48 -17.67 -4.14
N SER A 3 0.28 -17.07 -4.20
CA SER A 3 -0.56 -17.11 -5.41
C SER A 3 0.13 -16.39 -6.57
N ASN A 4 0.03 -16.92 -7.79
CA ASN A 4 0.63 -16.37 -9.02
C ASN A 4 2.14 -16.07 -8.90
N LYS A 5 2.89 -16.98 -8.26
CA LYS A 5 4.30 -16.78 -7.91
C LYS A 5 5.18 -16.47 -9.12
N GLU A 6 5.01 -17.17 -10.24
CA GLU A 6 5.81 -16.96 -11.45
C GLU A 6 5.62 -15.56 -12.04
N ALA A 7 4.36 -15.11 -12.16
CA ALA A 7 4.04 -13.76 -12.63
C ALA A 7 4.67 -12.69 -11.73
N LYS A 8 4.51 -12.82 -10.43
CA LYS A 8 5.11 -11.89 -9.45
C LYS A 8 6.63 -11.89 -9.51
N GLN A 9 7.25 -13.04 -9.72
CA GLN A 9 8.71 -13.16 -9.82
C GLN A 9 9.25 -12.52 -11.09
N LYS A 10 8.53 -12.66 -12.22
CA LYS A 10 8.86 -12.00 -13.49
C LYS A 10 8.81 -10.48 -13.35
N ILE A 11 7.71 -9.95 -12.78
CA ILE A 11 7.54 -8.51 -12.51
C ILE A 11 8.65 -8.00 -11.57
N ALA A 12 8.93 -8.72 -10.49
CA ALA A 12 9.98 -8.38 -9.54
C ALA A 12 11.36 -8.27 -10.21
N GLY A 13 11.72 -9.23 -11.06
CA GLY A 13 12.97 -9.21 -11.82
C GLY A 13 13.07 -8.04 -12.79
N GLN A 14 11.97 -7.69 -13.46
CA GLN A 14 11.91 -6.53 -14.36
C GLN A 14 12.13 -5.21 -13.59
N VAL A 15 11.42 -5.01 -12.51
CA VAL A 15 11.46 -3.76 -11.73
C VAL A 15 12.81 -3.57 -11.05
N ALA A 16 13.44 -4.64 -10.59
CA ALA A 16 14.78 -4.57 -10.01
C ALA A 16 15.82 -3.98 -10.99
N GLN A 17 15.61 -4.10 -12.32
CA GLN A 17 16.53 -3.52 -13.32
C GLN A 17 16.49 -1.98 -13.36
N TYR A 18 15.44 -1.34 -12.81
CA TYR A 18 15.35 0.13 -12.77
C TYR A 18 16.29 0.77 -11.75
N ALA A 19 16.80 -0.02 -10.80
CA ALA A 19 17.68 0.48 -9.75
C ALA A 19 19.03 0.96 -10.29
N LYS A 20 19.39 2.18 -9.90
CA LYS A 20 20.67 2.84 -10.24
C LYS A 20 21.45 3.19 -8.98
N HIS A 21 22.75 3.33 -9.11
CA HIS A 21 23.64 3.65 -7.99
C HIS A 21 23.22 4.95 -7.26
N ASN A 22 23.34 4.94 -5.94
CA ASN A 22 23.01 6.06 -5.02
C ASN A 22 21.53 6.45 -4.94
N GLN A 23 20.60 5.60 -5.40
CA GLN A 23 19.18 5.87 -5.24
C GLN A 23 18.65 5.52 -3.85
N VAL A 24 17.58 6.24 -3.48
CA VAL A 24 16.71 5.94 -2.34
C VAL A 24 15.41 5.34 -2.88
N ILE A 25 15.03 4.16 -2.39
CA ILE A 25 13.91 3.39 -2.91
C ILE A 25 12.88 3.17 -1.80
N GLY A 26 11.64 3.60 -2.03
CA GLY A 26 10.51 3.28 -1.16
C GLY A 26 10.01 1.86 -1.42
N VAL A 27 9.85 1.08 -0.36
CA VAL A 27 9.49 -0.34 -0.44
C VAL A 27 8.13 -0.54 0.20
N GLY A 28 7.15 -0.92 -0.63
CA GLY A 28 5.82 -1.30 -0.19
C GLY A 28 5.77 -2.62 0.57
N SER A 29 4.59 -2.99 1.04
CA SER A 29 4.37 -4.21 1.82
C SER A 29 3.72 -5.32 0.98
N GLY A 30 3.84 -6.55 1.47
CA GLY A 30 3.23 -7.73 0.86
C GLY A 30 4.14 -8.47 -0.11
N THR A 31 3.59 -9.55 -0.68
CA THR A 31 4.38 -10.59 -1.35
C THR A 31 5.13 -10.12 -2.59
N THR A 32 4.52 -9.31 -3.46
CA THR A 32 5.18 -8.82 -4.67
C THR A 32 6.31 -7.86 -4.33
N ALA A 33 6.09 -6.99 -3.35
CA ALA A 33 7.12 -6.08 -2.85
C ALA A 33 8.30 -6.85 -2.23
N PHE A 34 8.02 -7.87 -1.44
CA PHE A 34 9.06 -8.74 -0.87
C PHE A 34 9.89 -9.44 -1.96
N LEU A 35 9.26 -10.03 -2.98
CA LEU A 35 9.98 -10.65 -4.09
C LEU A 35 10.85 -9.64 -4.85
N THR A 36 10.35 -8.42 -5.06
CA THR A 36 11.11 -7.34 -5.70
C THR A 36 12.32 -6.93 -4.85
N LEU A 37 12.15 -6.86 -3.53
CA LEU A 37 13.26 -6.58 -2.60
C LEU A 37 14.35 -7.66 -2.66
N ILE A 38 13.99 -8.94 -2.80
CA ILE A 38 14.94 -10.03 -3.02
C ILE A 38 15.73 -9.82 -4.31
N GLU A 39 15.06 -9.52 -5.42
CA GLU A 39 15.75 -9.29 -6.70
C GLU A 39 16.67 -8.06 -6.65
N LEU A 40 16.23 -6.98 -5.98
CA LEU A 40 17.07 -5.81 -5.71
C LEU A 40 18.30 -6.17 -4.88
N SER A 41 18.17 -7.03 -3.85
CA SER A 41 19.31 -7.46 -3.05
C SER A 41 20.35 -8.24 -3.85
N LYS A 42 19.90 -9.09 -4.79
CA LYS A 42 20.78 -9.79 -5.72
C LYS A 42 21.53 -8.81 -6.62
N LYS A 43 20.80 -7.83 -7.18
CA LYS A 43 21.38 -6.81 -8.04
C LYS A 43 22.38 -5.93 -7.29
N VAL A 44 22.07 -5.50 -6.07
CA VAL A 44 22.99 -4.76 -5.19
C VAL A 44 24.32 -5.51 -5.03
N LYS A 45 24.25 -6.80 -4.71
CA LYS A 45 25.45 -7.64 -4.53
C LYS A 45 26.22 -7.85 -5.83
N LYS A 46 25.51 -8.11 -6.95
CA LYS A 46 26.11 -8.38 -8.24
C LYS A 46 26.81 -7.15 -8.83
N ASP A 47 26.15 -6.00 -8.81
CA ASP A 47 26.54 -4.79 -9.52
C ASP A 47 27.27 -3.77 -8.59
N GLY A 48 27.45 -4.10 -7.31
CA GLY A 48 28.08 -3.22 -6.33
C GLY A 48 27.32 -1.90 -6.09
N LEU A 49 25.98 -1.95 -6.17
CA LEU A 49 25.17 -0.73 -6.04
C LEU A 49 25.14 -0.24 -4.59
N ASN A 50 25.22 1.09 -4.43
CA ASN A 50 24.94 1.75 -3.15
C ASN A 50 23.50 2.25 -3.18
N LEU A 51 22.58 1.52 -2.53
CA LEU A 51 21.15 1.84 -2.46
C LEU A 51 20.72 2.00 -1.01
N PHE A 52 19.73 2.86 -0.80
CA PHE A 52 19.06 3.05 0.48
C PHE A 52 17.57 2.74 0.32
N PHE A 53 16.98 2.12 1.34
CA PHE A 53 15.60 1.66 1.29
C PHE A 53 14.77 2.28 2.42
N ILE A 54 13.57 2.76 2.08
CA ILE A 54 12.58 3.26 3.05
C ILE A 54 11.45 2.25 3.15
N ALA A 55 11.30 1.63 4.32
CA ALA A 55 10.28 0.64 4.59
C ALA A 55 8.92 1.29 4.90
N THR A 56 7.85 0.65 4.46
CA THR A 56 6.46 1.04 4.76
C THR A 56 5.86 0.28 5.93
N SER A 57 6.55 -0.74 6.45
CA SER A 57 6.14 -1.51 7.64
C SER A 57 7.35 -2.03 8.41
N HIS A 58 7.14 -2.43 9.67
CA HIS A 58 8.20 -3.08 10.46
C HIS A 58 8.62 -4.43 9.86
N GLU A 59 7.68 -5.15 9.25
CA GLU A 59 7.97 -6.39 8.52
C GLU A 59 8.99 -6.14 7.40
N ILE A 60 8.74 -5.14 6.54
CA ILE A 60 9.64 -4.79 5.44
C ILE A 60 10.98 -4.27 5.96
N ALA A 61 10.99 -3.48 7.04
CA ALA A 61 12.23 -3.05 7.69
C ALA A 61 13.07 -4.25 8.16
N GLY A 62 12.42 -5.27 8.73
CA GLY A 62 13.05 -6.53 9.09
C GLY A 62 13.69 -7.25 7.90
N TYR A 63 12.97 -7.34 6.76
CA TYR A 63 13.51 -7.97 5.54
C TYR A 63 14.66 -7.19 4.93
N ILE A 64 14.61 -5.86 4.90
CA ILE A 64 15.72 -5.00 4.43
C ILE A 64 16.99 -5.35 5.24
N ASN A 65 16.87 -5.44 6.57
CA ASN A 65 17.98 -5.78 7.44
C ASN A 65 18.49 -7.22 7.22
N GLN A 66 17.59 -8.21 7.14
CA GLN A 66 17.95 -9.61 6.90
C GLN A 66 18.69 -9.83 5.56
N LEU A 67 18.34 -9.04 4.54
CA LEU A 67 19.00 -9.08 3.23
C LEU A 67 20.34 -8.33 3.20
N GLY A 68 20.73 -7.67 4.29
CA GLY A 68 21.95 -6.88 4.41
C GLY A 68 21.91 -5.58 3.60
N LEU A 69 20.73 -5.03 3.38
CA LEU A 69 20.50 -3.79 2.65
C LEU A 69 20.52 -2.58 3.59
N LYS A 70 20.87 -1.40 3.07
CA LYS A 70 20.94 -0.16 3.86
C LYS A 70 19.57 0.47 3.98
N GLN A 71 19.09 0.67 5.20
CA GLN A 71 17.83 1.33 5.48
C GLN A 71 18.02 2.83 5.76
N THR A 72 17.05 3.64 5.33
CA THR A 72 16.88 5.05 5.70
C THR A 72 15.41 5.34 6.00
N THR A 73 15.07 6.59 6.29
CA THR A 73 13.70 7.02 6.61
C THR A 73 13.33 8.27 5.83
N LEU A 74 12.03 8.59 5.76
CA LEU A 74 11.54 9.84 5.16
C LEU A 74 12.04 11.10 5.89
N LEU A 75 12.48 10.97 7.14
CA LEU A 75 13.10 12.08 7.88
C LEU A 75 14.48 12.44 7.33
N ASN A 76 15.18 11.48 6.73
CA ASN A 76 16.56 11.64 6.28
C ASN A 76 16.69 11.80 4.76
N ALA A 77 15.75 11.23 4.00
CA ALA A 77 15.85 11.22 2.54
C ALA A 77 14.47 11.12 1.88
N LYS A 78 14.35 11.68 0.68
CA LYS A 78 13.22 11.52 -0.22
C LYS A 78 13.48 10.34 -1.14
N PRO A 79 12.48 9.44 -1.38
CA PRO A 79 12.67 8.34 -2.32
C PRO A 79 12.64 8.84 -3.78
N ASP A 80 13.62 8.38 -4.59
CA ASP A 80 13.63 8.60 -6.04
C ASP A 80 12.45 7.87 -6.69
N TRP A 81 12.15 6.68 -6.20
CA TRP A 81 11.02 5.90 -6.64
C TRP A 81 10.52 4.96 -5.56
N TYR A 82 9.27 4.57 -5.72
CA TYR A 82 8.54 3.68 -4.84
C TYR A 82 7.97 2.51 -5.64
N PHE A 83 7.92 1.34 -5.06
CA PHE A 83 7.20 0.21 -5.62
C PHE A 83 6.37 -0.51 -4.56
N ASP A 84 5.21 -1.00 -4.98
CA ASP A 84 4.29 -1.73 -4.11
C ASP A 84 3.32 -2.59 -4.93
N GLY A 85 2.57 -3.48 -4.26
CA GLY A 85 1.41 -4.14 -4.83
C GLY A 85 0.13 -3.31 -4.67
N ALA A 86 -0.97 -3.82 -5.23
CA ALA A 86 -2.31 -3.32 -4.95
C ALA A 86 -3.30 -4.49 -4.81
N ASP A 87 -4.43 -4.22 -4.15
CA ASP A 87 -5.54 -5.17 -4.04
C ASP A 87 -6.50 -5.03 -5.22
N GLU A 88 -6.71 -3.79 -5.71
CA GLU A 88 -7.44 -3.46 -6.94
C GLU A 88 -6.78 -2.31 -7.68
N VAL A 89 -6.89 -2.32 -9.01
CA VAL A 89 -6.46 -1.24 -9.92
C VAL A 89 -7.57 -1.00 -10.94
N ASP A 90 -8.08 0.24 -11.03
CA ASP A 90 -9.08 0.64 -12.02
C ASP A 90 -8.44 1.10 -13.36
N PRO A 91 -9.22 1.32 -14.43
CA PRO A 91 -8.69 1.75 -15.72
C PRO A 91 -8.00 3.12 -15.72
N ASN A 92 -8.23 3.93 -14.70
CA ASN A 92 -7.61 5.26 -14.52
C ASN A 92 -6.39 5.22 -13.59
N ASN A 93 -5.90 4.01 -13.24
CA ASN A 93 -4.79 3.77 -12.31
C ASN A 93 -5.05 4.28 -10.87
N ASN A 94 -6.32 4.46 -10.47
CA ASN A 94 -6.63 4.54 -9.05
C ASN A 94 -6.54 3.14 -8.45
N ILE A 95 -6.13 3.04 -7.18
CA ILE A 95 -5.93 1.74 -6.56
C ILE A 95 -6.57 1.66 -5.18
N ILE A 96 -6.98 0.45 -4.81
CA ILE A 96 -7.24 0.09 -3.43
C ILE A 96 -6.08 -0.78 -2.94
N LYS A 97 -5.58 -0.43 -1.76
CA LYS A 97 -4.55 -1.13 -1.01
C LYS A 97 -5.00 -1.33 0.44
N GLY A 98 -4.25 -2.13 1.17
CA GLY A 98 -4.40 -2.15 2.61
C GLY A 98 -4.96 -3.43 3.20
N ARG A 99 -4.99 -4.54 2.45
CA ARG A 99 -5.29 -5.86 3.03
C ARG A 99 -4.37 -6.17 4.21
N GLY A 100 -3.07 -5.81 4.11
CA GLY A 100 -2.07 -6.01 5.15
C GLY A 100 -2.05 -4.95 6.27
N GLY A 101 -2.80 -3.84 6.14
CA GLY A 101 -2.92 -2.80 7.17
C GLY A 101 -1.81 -1.75 7.21
N ALA A 102 -0.85 -1.73 6.28
CA ALA A 102 0.26 -0.76 6.26
C ALA A 102 -0.02 0.48 5.38
N PHE A 103 -1.22 0.62 4.84
CA PHE A 103 -1.57 1.55 3.76
C PHE A 103 -1.34 3.03 4.07
N VAL A 104 -1.40 3.46 5.33
CA VAL A 104 -1.10 4.86 5.71
C VAL A 104 0.37 5.17 5.47
N ARG A 105 1.28 4.33 5.93
CA ARG A 105 2.73 4.48 5.68
C ARG A 105 3.07 4.25 4.21
N GLU A 106 2.41 3.31 3.55
CA GLU A 106 2.54 3.09 2.11
C GLU A 106 2.16 4.34 1.32
N LYS A 107 1.02 4.98 1.65
CA LYS A 107 0.59 6.23 1.02
C LYS A 107 1.57 7.37 1.27
N LEU A 108 2.11 7.47 2.47
CA LEU A 108 3.08 8.50 2.83
C LEU A 108 4.36 8.37 1.98
N VAL A 109 4.91 7.16 1.86
CA VAL A 109 6.11 6.91 1.03
C VAL A 109 5.80 7.08 -0.46
N CYS A 110 4.64 6.60 -0.92
CA CYS A 110 4.14 6.79 -2.28
C CYS A 110 4.05 8.29 -2.64
N ALA A 111 3.42 9.11 -1.79
CA ALA A 111 3.27 10.55 -1.98
C ALA A 111 4.62 11.28 -2.01
N SER A 112 5.57 10.82 -1.22
CA SER A 112 6.93 11.41 -1.13
C SER A 112 7.84 11.05 -2.31
N SER A 113 7.47 10.06 -3.14
CA SER A 113 8.31 9.53 -4.21
C SER A 113 8.12 10.29 -5.53
N ASP A 114 9.18 10.41 -6.33
CA ASP A 114 9.10 11.04 -7.66
C ASP A 114 8.43 10.12 -8.68
N ILE A 115 8.77 8.82 -8.65
CA ILE A 115 8.20 7.80 -9.53
C ILE A 115 7.53 6.71 -8.69
N ARG A 116 6.35 6.22 -9.14
CA ARG A 116 5.55 5.22 -8.43
C ARG A 116 5.23 4.04 -9.32
N TYR A 117 5.72 2.87 -8.94
CA TYR A 117 5.45 1.61 -9.63
C TYR A 117 4.49 0.76 -8.81
N ILE A 118 3.36 0.38 -9.39
CA ILE A 118 2.41 -0.56 -8.80
C ILE A 118 2.47 -1.88 -9.55
N LEU A 119 2.83 -2.92 -8.82
CA LEU A 119 3.20 -4.24 -9.31
C LEU A 119 2.06 -5.22 -9.03
N VAL A 120 1.31 -5.58 -10.06
CA VAL A 120 0.13 -6.43 -9.90
C VAL A 120 0.07 -7.51 -10.97
N ASP A 121 -0.50 -8.65 -10.64
CA ASP A 121 -0.97 -9.59 -11.64
C ASP A 121 -2.36 -9.17 -12.17
N LYS A 122 -2.73 -9.65 -13.35
CA LYS A 122 -3.99 -9.28 -14.03
C LYS A 122 -5.24 -9.49 -13.19
N SER A 123 -5.22 -10.39 -12.19
CA SER A 123 -6.37 -10.63 -11.32
C SER A 123 -6.74 -9.43 -10.45
N LYS A 124 -5.83 -8.43 -10.34
CA LYS A 124 -6.02 -7.20 -9.58
C LYS A 124 -6.67 -6.08 -10.38
N LEU A 125 -6.75 -6.23 -11.69
CA LEU A 125 -7.44 -5.28 -12.54
C LEU A 125 -8.96 -5.43 -12.36
N VAL A 126 -9.64 -4.29 -12.21
CA VAL A 126 -11.08 -4.21 -11.99
C VAL A 126 -11.68 -3.12 -12.87
N ASP A 127 -13.00 -3.19 -13.14
CA ASP A 127 -13.70 -2.16 -13.89
C ASP A 127 -13.95 -0.89 -13.07
N HIS A 128 -14.13 -1.07 -11.77
CA HIS A 128 -14.27 0.01 -10.78
C HIS A 128 -13.74 -0.45 -9.42
N LEU A 129 -13.30 0.49 -8.60
CA LEU A 129 -12.80 0.21 -7.25
C LEU A 129 -13.93 -0.27 -6.31
N GLY A 130 -13.59 -1.15 -5.41
CA GLY A 130 -14.52 -1.79 -4.47
C GLY A 130 -15.27 -2.99 -5.06
N GLN A 131 -14.90 -3.43 -6.27
CA GLN A 131 -15.53 -4.57 -6.94
C GLN A 131 -15.24 -5.90 -6.26
N LYS A 132 -14.03 -6.07 -5.76
CA LYS A 132 -13.57 -7.34 -5.15
C LYS A 132 -13.20 -7.19 -3.67
N MET A 133 -12.79 -5.99 -3.27
CA MET A 133 -12.26 -5.71 -1.94
C MET A 133 -12.96 -4.51 -1.31
N PRO A 134 -13.24 -4.54 0.00
CA PRO A 134 -13.69 -3.34 0.70
C PRO A 134 -12.55 -2.32 0.75
N LEU A 135 -12.92 -1.05 0.90
CA LEU A 135 -11.97 0.03 1.13
C LEU A 135 -11.57 0.08 2.61
N PRO A 136 -10.31 -0.15 2.97
CA PRO A 136 -9.87 0.01 4.35
C PRO A 136 -9.62 1.49 4.69
N ILE A 137 -10.00 1.84 5.90
CA ILE A 137 -9.68 3.13 6.55
C ILE A 137 -8.98 2.87 7.87
N GLU A 138 -8.06 3.75 8.25
CA GLU A 138 -7.41 3.74 9.56
C GLU A 138 -8.06 4.81 10.43
N VAL A 139 -8.53 4.41 11.61
CA VAL A 139 -9.39 5.21 12.48
C VAL A 139 -8.79 5.27 13.89
N ILE A 140 -8.73 6.47 14.47
CA ILE A 140 -8.40 6.66 15.89
C ILE A 140 -9.42 5.85 16.72
N PRO A 141 -8.98 5.01 17.68
CA PRO A 141 -9.88 4.10 18.41
C PRO A 141 -11.11 4.78 19.02
N GLU A 142 -10.94 5.96 19.60
CA GLU A 142 -12.02 6.74 20.22
C GLU A 142 -13.01 7.31 19.20
N ALA A 143 -12.64 7.38 17.92
CA ALA A 143 -13.48 7.93 16.86
C ALA A 143 -14.35 6.91 16.13
N VAL A 144 -14.28 5.61 16.47
CA VAL A 144 -14.98 4.52 15.74
C VAL A 144 -16.48 4.83 15.57
N ASN A 145 -17.19 5.24 16.62
CA ASN A 145 -18.61 5.55 16.54
C ASN A 145 -18.86 6.82 15.70
N LEU A 146 -18.08 7.88 15.92
CA LEU A 146 -18.17 9.12 15.15
C LEU A 146 -17.98 8.88 13.65
N VAL A 147 -16.94 8.12 13.26
CA VAL A 147 -16.65 7.77 11.89
C VAL A 147 -17.78 6.93 11.28
N THR A 148 -18.31 5.97 12.06
CA THR A 148 -19.45 5.15 11.60
C THR A 148 -20.66 6.00 11.27
N ASP A 149 -21.05 6.93 12.16
CA ASP A 149 -22.20 7.82 11.95
C ASP A 149 -21.97 8.78 10.77
N GLN A 150 -20.79 9.37 10.65
CA GLN A 150 -20.46 10.27 9.54
C GLN A 150 -20.49 9.57 8.18
N LEU A 151 -19.91 8.36 8.06
CA LEU A 151 -19.91 7.60 6.82
C LEU A 151 -21.29 7.02 6.48
N GLN A 152 -22.08 6.64 7.48
CA GLN A 152 -23.47 6.26 7.25
C GLN A 152 -24.29 7.41 6.66
N ASN A 153 -24.09 8.64 7.15
CA ASN A 153 -24.81 9.82 6.68
C ASN A 153 -24.32 10.29 5.29
N SER A 154 -23.02 10.23 5.01
CA SER A 154 -22.41 10.74 3.77
C SER A 154 -22.38 9.74 2.62
N LEU A 155 -22.20 8.44 2.91
CA LEU A 155 -22.05 7.38 1.92
C LEU A 155 -23.17 6.33 1.97
N GLY A 156 -24.05 6.37 2.97
CA GLY A 156 -24.98 5.27 3.25
C GLY A 156 -24.28 3.95 3.58
N ALA A 157 -23.01 4.00 3.99
CA ALA A 157 -22.18 2.84 4.26
C ALA A 157 -21.81 2.75 5.74
N THR A 158 -22.00 1.57 6.33
CA THR A 158 -21.56 1.29 7.70
C THR A 158 -20.23 0.54 7.62
N PRO A 159 -19.12 1.16 8.04
CA PRO A 159 -17.84 0.47 8.07
C PRO A 159 -17.81 -0.57 9.19
N ASN A 160 -17.07 -1.66 8.97
CA ASN A 160 -16.90 -2.73 9.95
C ASN A 160 -15.47 -2.74 10.47
N ILE A 161 -15.29 -2.89 11.78
CA ILE A 161 -13.97 -3.13 12.36
C ILE A 161 -13.40 -4.43 11.76
N ARG A 162 -12.19 -4.37 11.21
CA ARG A 162 -11.50 -5.55 10.69
C ARG A 162 -11.10 -6.47 11.85
N PRO A 163 -11.62 -7.72 11.91
CA PRO A 163 -11.23 -8.61 13.00
C PRO A 163 -9.76 -9.01 12.88
N ALA A 164 -9.07 -9.08 14.01
CA ALA A 164 -7.70 -9.56 14.06
C ALA A 164 -7.66 -11.10 13.97
N GLY A 165 -6.69 -11.63 13.21
CA GLY A 165 -6.41 -13.06 13.22
C GLY A 165 -5.56 -13.43 14.45
N GLY A 166 -6.03 -14.35 15.29
CA GLY A 166 -5.26 -14.88 16.41
C GLY A 166 -5.30 -14.08 17.72
N LYS A 167 -6.14 -13.03 17.80
CA LYS A 167 -6.47 -12.33 19.06
C LYS A 167 -7.90 -11.80 19.02
N ASP A 168 -8.47 -11.49 20.16
CA ASP A 168 -9.76 -10.81 20.26
C ASP A 168 -9.66 -9.34 19.83
N GLY A 169 -10.77 -8.80 19.29
CA GLY A 169 -10.87 -7.41 18.86
C GLY A 169 -10.40 -7.16 17.43
N GLY A 170 -10.18 -5.89 17.11
CA GLY A 170 -9.80 -5.42 15.78
C GLY A 170 -8.30 -5.49 15.49
N VAL A 171 -7.97 -5.38 14.19
CA VAL A 171 -6.60 -5.16 13.74
C VAL A 171 -6.14 -3.79 14.23
N ILE A 172 -5.01 -3.77 14.91
CA ILE A 172 -4.32 -2.55 15.34
C ILE A 172 -3.16 -2.30 14.38
N THR A 173 -3.07 -1.07 13.85
CA THR A 173 -1.98 -0.65 12.97
C THR A 173 -0.69 -0.40 13.74
N GLU A 174 0.43 -0.27 13.02
CA GLU A 174 1.71 0.10 13.63
C GLU A 174 1.70 1.50 14.28
N GLN A 175 0.69 2.33 13.98
CA GLN A 175 0.45 3.64 14.59
C GLN A 175 -0.48 3.56 15.82
N GLY A 176 -1.00 2.38 16.15
CA GLY A 176 -1.89 2.17 17.28
C GLY A 176 -3.37 2.46 16.99
N ASN A 177 -3.74 2.63 15.72
CA ASN A 177 -5.10 2.89 15.27
C ASN A 177 -5.84 1.59 14.90
N ILE A 178 -7.16 1.68 14.70
CA ILE A 178 -8.01 0.55 14.29
C ILE A 178 -8.23 0.60 12.78
N ILE A 179 -8.27 -0.57 12.14
CA ILE A 179 -8.70 -0.68 10.74
C ILE A 179 -10.20 -0.97 10.68
N MET A 180 -10.90 -0.18 9.89
CA MET A 180 -12.28 -0.43 9.50
C MET A 180 -12.37 -0.62 7.99
N ASP A 181 -13.24 -1.50 7.54
CA ASP A 181 -13.47 -1.81 6.13
C ASP A 181 -14.83 -1.29 5.67
N ILE A 182 -14.85 -0.50 4.58
CA ILE A 182 -16.04 0.07 3.96
C ILE A 182 -16.41 -0.78 2.74
N ALA A 183 -17.57 -1.42 2.75
CA ALA A 183 -18.11 -2.08 1.56
C ALA A 183 -18.67 -1.01 0.59
N ILE A 184 -18.06 -0.87 -0.58
CA ILE A 184 -18.52 0.04 -1.63
C ILE A 184 -19.61 -0.68 -2.44
N LYS A 185 -20.86 -0.30 -2.23
CA LYS A 185 -22.02 -0.94 -2.88
C LYS A 185 -22.42 -0.28 -4.21
N THR A 186 -22.02 0.95 -4.42
CA THR A 186 -22.30 1.75 -5.62
C THR A 186 -21.01 2.30 -6.18
N VAL A 187 -20.93 2.43 -7.50
CA VAL A 187 -19.77 3.05 -8.15
C VAL A 187 -19.76 4.54 -7.78
N ILE A 188 -18.70 4.97 -7.12
CA ILE A 188 -18.47 6.36 -6.71
C ILE A 188 -17.18 6.82 -7.39
N ASP A 189 -17.14 8.06 -7.83
CA ASP A 189 -15.91 8.66 -8.35
C ASP A 189 -14.80 8.61 -7.26
N PRO A 190 -13.60 8.08 -7.56
CA PRO A 190 -12.56 7.92 -6.56
C PRO A 190 -12.09 9.21 -5.90
N LYS A 191 -12.17 10.36 -6.60
CA LYS A 191 -11.79 11.66 -6.03
C LYS A 191 -12.86 12.16 -5.06
N GLU A 192 -14.14 11.97 -5.39
CA GLU A 192 -15.26 12.28 -4.51
C GLU A 192 -15.19 11.43 -3.24
N LEU A 193 -15.02 10.12 -3.38
CA LEU A 193 -14.85 9.20 -2.25
C LEU A 193 -13.65 9.59 -1.36
N ASN A 194 -12.53 9.93 -1.97
CA ASN A 194 -11.34 10.38 -1.24
C ASN A 194 -11.60 11.71 -0.49
N SER A 195 -12.36 12.62 -1.09
CA SER A 195 -12.75 13.88 -0.43
C SER A 195 -13.61 13.63 0.81
N ILE A 196 -14.62 12.77 0.71
CA ILE A 196 -15.49 12.40 1.83
C ILE A 196 -14.66 11.80 2.97
N ILE A 197 -13.80 10.82 2.65
CA ILE A 197 -12.98 10.15 3.65
C ILE A 197 -12.00 11.12 4.32
N ASN A 198 -11.32 11.97 3.57
CA ASN A 198 -10.35 12.91 4.12
C ASN A 198 -11.00 14.01 4.98
N ASN A 199 -12.28 14.32 4.77
CA ASN A 199 -13.05 15.26 5.57
C ASN A 199 -13.76 14.62 6.78
N THR A 200 -13.67 13.29 6.92
CA THR A 200 -14.27 12.58 8.06
C THR A 200 -13.33 12.62 9.26
N VAL A 201 -13.72 13.33 10.31
CA VAL A 201 -12.91 13.48 11.55
C VAL A 201 -12.70 12.11 12.21
N GLY A 202 -11.46 11.81 12.56
CA GLY A 202 -11.08 10.55 13.20
C GLY A 202 -10.49 9.52 12.24
N ILE A 203 -10.58 9.73 10.93
CA ILE A 203 -9.85 8.93 9.94
C ILE A 203 -8.44 9.52 9.79
N THR A 204 -7.41 8.69 9.96
CA THR A 204 -6.00 9.06 9.78
C THR A 204 -5.49 8.77 8.36
N GLY A 205 -6.18 7.90 7.64
CA GLY A 205 -5.90 7.59 6.24
C GLY A 205 -6.76 6.45 5.70
N SER A 206 -6.64 6.21 4.40
CA SER A 206 -7.39 5.17 3.70
C SER A 206 -6.52 4.40 2.73
N GLY A 207 -6.97 3.19 2.36
CA GLY A 207 -6.38 2.38 1.30
C GLY A 207 -6.69 2.86 -0.12
N LEU A 208 -7.44 3.95 -0.29
CA LEU A 208 -7.71 4.54 -1.59
C LEU A 208 -6.57 5.47 -2.01
N PHE A 209 -5.88 5.13 -3.10
CA PHE A 209 -4.83 5.95 -3.72
C PHE A 209 -5.35 6.49 -5.05
N THR A 210 -5.66 7.76 -5.07
CA THR A 210 -6.13 8.50 -6.25
C THR A 210 -5.38 9.82 -6.40
N GLY A 211 -5.27 10.32 -7.64
CA GLY A 211 -4.56 11.57 -7.91
C GLY A 211 -3.02 11.44 -7.94
N PHE A 212 -2.48 10.23 -7.89
CA PHE A 212 -1.06 9.95 -8.07
C PHE A 212 -0.76 9.56 -9.52
N ASP A 213 0.38 10.04 -10.06
CA ASP A 213 0.92 9.52 -11.31
C ASP A 213 1.57 8.13 -11.04
N ILE A 214 0.78 7.08 -11.26
CA ILE A 214 1.14 5.69 -11.00
C ILE A 214 1.43 4.98 -12.31
N LYS A 215 2.55 4.25 -12.35
CA LYS A 215 2.92 3.34 -13.44
C LYS A 215 2.60 1.91 -13.02
N VAL A 216 1.53 1.34 -13.59
CA VAL A 216 1.15 -0.05 -13.35
C VAL A 216 2.02 -0.99 -14.18
N ILE A 217 2.62 -1.98 -13.52
CA ILE A 217 3.40 -3.04 -14.17
C ILE A 217 2.69 -4.36 -13.92
N THR A 218 2.34 -5.04 -14.99
CA THR A 218 1.63 -6.32 -14.97
C THR A 218 2.33 -7.36 -15.82
N ASP A 219 2.01 -8.66 -15.60
CA ASP A 219 2.49 -9.83 -16.36
C ASP A 219 1.88 -9.93 -17.76
#